data_428fbcf5571a85f94af5868fc38d661d
#
_entry.id   428fbcf5571a85f94af5868fc38d661d
#
_cell.length_a   1.000
_cell.length_b   1.000
_cell.length_c   1.000
_cell.angle_alpha   90.00
_cell.angle_beta   90.00
_cell.angle_gamma   90.00
#
_symmetry.space_group_name_H-M   'P 1'
#
loop_
_entity.id
_entity.type
_entity.pdbx_description
1 polymer ?
#
loop_
_entity_poly.entity_id
_entity_poly.type
_entity_poly.pdbx_seq_one_letter_code
_entity_poly.pdbx_strand_id
1 'polypeptide(L)'
;MSSFSKLILVVACAGVPLGLAADQRDSGVVLRAVRFYRADQDRTRVKGLVQIPLAALQPTPKTGQASYTVSVRVADSTGLALYQQSWQSHATVVADSNAYTVEIVDFAVAPGKYRFEVAVEDSVSGRKLSSATDL
;
A
#
# COMPACT_ATOMS: atom_id res chain seq x y z
N MET A 1 -60.80 -14.83 20.53
CA MET A 1 -59.43 -15.32 20.76
C MET A 1 -58.52 -14.59 19.81
N SER A 2 -57.87 -13.58 20.29
CA SER A 2 -56.98 -12.74 19.46
C SER A 2 -55.57 -13.26 19.58
N SER A 3 -55.04 -13.74 18.49
CA SER A 3 -53.63 -14.09 18.36
C SER A 3 -52.84 -12.81 18.10
N PHE A 4 -52.16 -12.32 19.10
CA PHE A 4 -51.24 -11.21 18.91
C PHE A 4 -49.91 -11.75 18.32
N SER A 5 -49.80 -11.61 17.03
CA SER A 5 -48.50 -11.81 16.36
C SER A 5 -47.57 -10.66 16.71
N LYS A 6 -46.60 -10.91 17.57
CA LYS A 6 -45.54 -9.95 17.84
C LYS A 6 -44.60 -9.90 16.63
N LEU A 7 -44.76 -8.84 15.85
CA LEU A 7 -43.83 -8.48 14.81
C LEU A 7 -42.53 -8.01 15.49
N ILE A 8 -41.53 -8.86 15.54
CA ILE A 8 -40.20 -8.46 15.97
C ILE A 8 -39.55 -7.78 14.75
N LEU A 9 -39.47 -6.46 14.80
CA LEU A 9 -38.73 -5.67 13.85
C LEU A 9 -37.25 -5.83 14.21
N VAL A 10 -36.56 -6.73 13.54
CA VAL A 10 -35.08 -6.80 13.62
C VAL A 10 -34.54 -5.65 12.77
N VAL A 11 -34.21 -4.55 13.40
CA VAL A 11 -33.39 -3.51 12.76
C VAL A 11 -31.98 -4.07 12.63
N ALA A 12 -31.70 -4.61 11.47
CA ALA A 12 -30.32 -4.90 11.11
C ALA A 12 -29.61 -3.55 10.91
N CYS A 13 -28.94 -3.07 11.92
CA CYS A 13 -27.92 -2.04 11.75
C CYS A 13 -26.85 -2.64 10.86
N ALA A 14 -26.93 -2.37 9.56
CA ALA A 14 -25.81 -2.57 8.67
C ALA A 14 -24.69 -1.61 9.12
N GLY A 15 -23.82 -2.10 10.00
CA GLY A 15 -22.61 -1.38 10.38
C GLY A 15 -21.80 -1.18 9.12
N VAL A 16 -21.70 0.07 8.67
CA VAL A 16 -20.72 0.45 7.65
C VAL A 16 -19.36 0.13 8.23
N PRO A 17 -18.53 -0.71 7.57
CA PRO A 17 -17.20 -0.99 8.07
C PRO A 17 -16.36 0.28 7.95
N LEU A 18 -16.16 0.96 9.07
CA LEU A 18 -15.21 2.07 9.25
C LEU A 18 -13.75 1.56 9.24
N GLY A 19 -13.51 0.34 8.74
CA GLY A 19 -12.26 -0.38 8.90
C GLY A 19 -11.14 -0.07 7.90
N LEU A 20 -11.36 0.78 6.90
CA LEU A 20 -10.34 1.01 5.86
C LEU A 20 -9.16 1.87 6.32
N ALA A 21 -9.28 2.64 7.40
CA ALA A 21 -8.17 3.44 7.94
C ALA A 21 -7.27 2.65 8.90
N ALA A 22 -7.71 1.53 9.46
CA ALA A 22 -6.96 0.73 10.44
C ALA A 22 -5.95 -0.23 9.78
N ASP A 23 -6.22 -0.71 8.56
CA ASP A 23 -5.36 -1.67 7.85
C ASP A 23 -4.00 -1.09 7.42
N GLN A 24 -3.88 0.22 7.32
CA GLN A 24 -2.62 0.86 6.91
C GLN A 24 -1.55 0.90 8.00
N ARG A 25 -1.93 0.72 9.26
CA ARG A 25 -1.00 0.81 10.41
C ARG A 25 -0.29 -0.51 10.72
N ASP A 26 -0.86 -1.63 10.33
CA ASP A 26 -0.34 -2.97 10.66
C ASP A 26 0.47 -3.62 9.54
N SER A 27 0.55 -3.01 8.37
CA SER A 27 1.25 -3.62 7.24
C SER A 27 2.77 -3.64 7.40
N GLY A 28 3.32 -2.76 8.22
CA GLY A 28 4.76 -2.63 8.41
C GLY A 28 5.50 -1.97 7.23
N VAL A 29 4.88 -1.82 6.07
CA VAL A 29 5.44 -1.08 4.94
C VAL A 29 5.31 0.41 5.19
N VAL A 30 6.43 1.13 5.09
CA VAL A 30 6.47 2.58 5.25
C VAL A 30 6.71 3.23 3.90
N LEU A 31 5.79 4.09 3.48
CA LEU A 31 5.93 4.90 2.28
C LEU A 31 6.20 6.35 2.67
N ARG A 32 7.31 6.87 2.19
CA ARG A 32 7.68 8.29 2.31
C ARG A 32 7.86 8.88 0.93
N ALA A 33 7.39 10.11 0.73
CA ALA A 33 7.52 10.78 -0.55
C ALA A 33 8.07 12.20 -0.37
N VAL A 34 8.93 12.61 -1.29
CA VAL A 34 9.46 13.96 -1.38
C VAL A 34 9.11 14.52 -2.75
N ARG A 35 8.62 15.74 -2.77
CA ARG A 35 8.23 16.44 -3.99
C ARG A 35 9.20 17.55 -4.33
N PHE A 36 9.50 17.67 -5.62
CA PHE A 36 10.32 18.75 -6.17
C PHE A 36 9.55 19.40 -7.32
N TYR A 37 9.15 20.63 -7.16
CA TYR A 37 8.54 21.38 -8.25
C TYR A 37 9.60 21.92 -9.20
N ARG A 38 9.39 21.68 -10.49
CA ARG A 38 10.23 22.18 -11.56
C ARG A 38 9.44 23.20 -12.39
N ALA A 39 9.65 24.48 -12.08
CA ALA A 39 8.95 25.58 -12.71
C ALA A 39 9.22 25.69 -14.22
N ASP A 40 10.43 25.29 -14.64
CA ASP A 40 10.84 25.27 -16.05
C ASP A 40 10.06 24.25 -16.91
N GLN A 41 9.48 23.24 -16.27
CA GLN A 41 8.75 22.16 -16.93
C GLN A 41 7.27 22.10 -16.53
N ASP A 42 6.84 22.96 -15.61
CA ASP A 42 5.53 22.92 -14.96
C ASP A 42 5.14 21.51 -14.49
N ARG A 43 6.09 20.84 -13.87
CA ARG A 43 5.93 19.47 -13.36
C ARG A 43 6.47 19.33 -11.96
N THR A 44 5.81 18.46 -11.22
CA THR A 44 6.28 18.01 -9.90
C THR A 44 6.93 16.65 -10.05
N ARG A 45 8.22 16.56 -9.74
CA ARG A 45 8.93 15.31 -9.62
C ARG A 45 8.74 14.77 -8.21
N VAL A 46 8.40 13.50 -8.10
CA VAL A 46 8.18 12.82 -6.83
C VAL A 46 9.18 11.68 -6.70
N LYS A 47 9.88 11.64 -5.57
CA LYS A 47 10.65 10.47 -5.16
C LYS A 47 9.96 9.80 -3.99
N GLY A 48 9.55 8.56 -4.18
CA GLY A 48 9.00 7.70 -3.16
C GLY A 48 10.06 6.75 -2.61
N LEU A 49 10.08 6.59 -1.30
CA LEU A 49 10.90 5.61 -0.59
C LEU A 49 9.96 4.61 0.07
N VAL A 50 10.07 3.37 -0.32
CA VAL A 50 9.27 2.26 0.21
C VAL A 50 10.16 1.40 1.09
N GLN A 51 9.91 1.37 2.39
CA GLN A 51 10.60 0.51 3.33
C GLN A 51 9.77 -0.74 3.60
N ILE A 52 10.33 -1.90 3.33
CA ILE A 52 9.66 -3.20 3.46
C ILE A 52 10.37 -4.00 4.53
N PRO A 53 9.69 -4.36 5.64
CA PRO A 53 10.31 -5.15 6.69
C PRO A 53 10.63 -6.56 6.17
N LEU A 54 11.88 -6.99 6.33
CA LEU A 54 12.29 -8.32 5.89
C LEU A 54 11.55 -9.45 6.61
N ALA A 55 11.10 -9.20 7.84
CA ALA A 55 10.28 -10.14 8.60
C ALA A 55 8.91 -10.45 7.95
N ALA A 56 8.43 -9.59 7.05
CA ALA A 56 7.19 -9.80 6.32
C ALA A 56 7.38 -10.62 5.04
N LEU A 57 8.61 -10.88 4.64
CA LEU A 57 8.96 -11.62 3.44
C LEU A 57 9.40 -13.03 3.79
N GLN A 58 8.98 -14.01 3.00
CA GLN A 58 9.36 -15.40 3.19
C GLN A 58 10.47 -15.79 2.20
N PRO A 59 11.68 -16.12 2.71
CA PRO A 59 12.76 -16.54 1.85
C PRO A 59 12.54 -17.96 1.33
N THR A 60 13.09 -18.25 0.17
CA THR A 60 13.20 -19.64 -0.32
C THR A 60 14.28 -20.37 0.48
N PRO A 61 14.05 -21.62 0.92
CA PRO A 61 15.00 -22.36 1.76
C PRO A 61 16.37 -22.54 1.13
N LYS A 62 16.44 -22.63 -0.20
CA LYS A 62 17.69 -22.92 -0.94
C LYS A 62 18.63 -21.71 -1.01
N THR A 63 18.10 -20.50 -1.08
CA THR A 63 18.89 -19.29 -1.37
C THR A 63 18.90 -18.27 -0.23
N GLY A 64 17.97 -18.37 0.72
CA GLY A 64 17.75 -17.34 1.74
C GLY A 64 17.24 -16.01 1.17
N GLN A 65 16.87 -15.98 -0.12
CA GLN A 65 16.33 -14.81 -0.78
C GLN A 65 14.82 -14.84 -0.83
N ALA A 66 14.20 -13.71 -0.53
CA ALA A 66 12.78 -13.47 -0.75
C ALA A 66 12.59 -12.78 -2.10
N SER A 67 11.57 -13.20 -2.84
CA SER A 67 11.08 -12.53 -4.03
C SER A 67 9.75 -11.86 -3.72
N TYR A 68 9.57 -10.65 -4.18
CA TYR A 68 8.34 -9.90 -3.96
C TYR A 68 8.02 -9.01 -5.15
N THR A 69 6.75 -8.71 -5.31
CA THR A 69 6.26 -7.77 -6.33
C THR A 69 5.89 -6.46 -5.66
N VAL A 70 6.40 -5.37 -6.19
CA VAL A 70 6.02 -4.02 -5.78
C VAL A 70 5.09 -3.43 -6.83
N SER A 71 3.95 -2.92 -6.42
CA SER A 71 2.99 -2.23 -7.27
C SER A 71 2.77 -0.84 -6.74
N VAL A 72 2.89 0.16 -7.60
CA VAL A 72 2.66 1.56 -7.25
C VAL A 72 1.55 2.14 -8.10
N ARG A 73 0.75 2.99 -7.49
CA ARG A 73 -0.33 3.71 -8.13
C ARG A 73 -0.41 5.13 -7.60
N VAL A 74 -0.46 6.09 -8.50
CA VAL A 74 -0.70 7.50 -8.18
C VAL A 74 -1.99 7.92 -8.85
N ALA A 75 -2.96 8.34 -8.07
CA ALA A 75 -4.25 8.76 -8.56
C ALA A 75 -4.55 10.21 -8.16
N ASP A 76 -5.31 10.91 -8.99
CA ASP A 76 -5.84 12.23 -8.67
C ASP A 76 -7.06 12.16 -7.73
N SER A 77 -7.62 13.30 -7.40
CA SER A 77 -8.79 13.41 -6.51
C SER A 77 -10.05 12.73 -7.06
N THR A 78 -10.10 12.44 -8.36
CA THR A 78 -11.22 11.73 -9.00
C THR A 78 -11.03 10.21 -9.00
N GLY A 79 -9.85 9.72 -8.56
CA GLY A 79 -9.50 8.32 -8.59
C GLY A 79 -8.86 7.86 -9.91
N LEU A 80 -8.62 8.77 -10.86
CA LEU A 80 -7.93 8.47 -12.10
C LEU A 80 -6.46 8.20 -11.83
N ALA A 81 -5.97 7.03 -12.22
CA ALA A 81 -4.56 6.70 -12.13
C ALA A 81 -3.75 7.45 -13.20
N LEU A 82 -2.80 8.27 -12.77
CA LEU A 82 -1.89 9.03 -13.62
C LEU A 82 -0.53 8.35 -13.78
N TYR A 83 -0.18 7.49 -12.84
CA TYR A 83 1.02 6.68 -12.86
C TYR A 83 0.71 5.33 -12.23
N GLN A 84 1.13 4.27 -12.88
CA GLN A 84 0.97 2.91 -12.38
C GLN A 84 2.12 2.05 -12.90
N GLN A 85 2.79 1.36 -12.00
CA GLN A 85 3.89 0.47 -12.33
C GLN A 85 3.96 -0.70 -11.36
N SER A 86 4.44 -1.84 -11.85
CA SER A 86 4.67 -3.04 -11.05
C SER A 86 5.97 -3.71 -11.50
N TRP A 87 6.74 -4.19 -10.53
CA TRP A 87 7.99 -4.92 -10.81
C TRP A 87 8.27 -5.97 -9.75
N GLN A 88 9.08 -6.95 -10.13
CA GLN A 88 9.62 -7.92 -9.18
C GLN A 88 10.96 -7.45 -8.63
N SER A 89 11.19 -7.75 -7.36
CA SER A 89 12.43 -7.47 -6.66
C SER A 89 12.81 -8.64 -5.76
N HIS A 90 14.03 -8.62 -5.28
CA HIS A 90 14.59 -9.64 -4.42
C HIS A 90 15.33 -9.01 -3.25
N ALA A 91 15.28 -9.67 -2.09
CA ALA A 91 16.04 -9.27 -0.92
C ALA A 91 16.59 -10.49 -0.20
N THR A 92 17.79 -10.38 0.33
CA THR A 92 18.35 -11.38 1.24
C THR A 92 17.73 -11.18 2.61
N VAL A 93 17.06 -12.22 3.12
CA VAL A 93 16.45 -12.16 4.44
C VAL A 93 17.50 -12.49 5.49
N VAL A 94 17.69 -11.58 6.42
CA VAL A 94 18.59 -11.74 7.56
C VAL A 94 17.79 -11.99 8.83
N ALA A 95 18.43 -12.61 9.83
CA ALA A 95 17.77 -12.98 11.08
C ALA A 95 17.40 -11.79 12.00
N ASP A 96 17.76 -10.56 11.60
CA ASP A 96 17.41 -9.35 12.34
C ASP A 96 15.95 -8.96 12.08
N SER A 97 15.13 -8.98 13.13
CA SER A 97 13.70 -8.62 13.05
C SER A 97 13.43 -7.16 12.72
N ASN A 98 14.42 -6.29 12.84
CA ASN A 98 14.32 -4.85 12.56
C ASN A 98 14.87 -4.48 11.16
N ALA A 99 15.43 -5.44 10.43
CA ALA A 99 15.96 -5.17 9.10
C ALA A 99 14.83 -4.93 8.08
N TYR A 100 15.09 -4.07 7.13
CA TYR A 100 14.17 -3.78 6.03
C TYR A 100 14.95 -3.61 4.72
N THR A 101 14.28 -3.84 3.61
CA THR A 101 14.75 -3.47 2.28
C THR A 101 14.06 -2.19 1.81
N VAL A 102 14.67 -1.51 0.85
CA VAL A 102 14.19 -0.21 0.35
C VAL A 102 14.02 -0.27 -1.16
N GLU A 103 12.87 0.15 -1.64
CA GLU A 103 12.61 0.40 -3.05
C GLU A 103 12.45 1.91 -3.28
N ILE A 104 12.95 2.38 -4.41
CA ILE A 104 12.87 3.79 -4.79
C ILE A 104 11.98 3.91 -6.01
N VAL A 105 11.00 4.80 -5.93
CA VAL A 105 10.08 5.14 -7.02
C VAL A 105 10.34 6.59 -7.42
N ASP A 106 10.47 6.84 -8.70
CA ASP A 106 10.71 8.18 -9.25
C ASP A 106 9.75 8.43 -10.43
N PHE A 107 8.93 9.46 -10.33
CA PHE A 107 7.96 9.81 -11.36
C PHE A 107 7.71 11.32 -11.38
N ALA A 108 7.11 11.81 -12.46
CA ALA A 108 6.71 13.20 -12.60
C ALA A 108 5.23 13.31 -12.95
N VAL A 109 4.54 14.24 -12.30
CA VAL A 109 3.12 14.54 -12.52
C VAL A 109 2.91 16.04 -12.66
N ALA A 110 1.79 16.45 -13.23
CA ALA A 110 1.37 17.84 -13.20
C ALA A 110 1.21 18.32 -11.73
N PRO A 111 1.39 19.63 -11.45
CA PRO A 111 1.11 20.14 -10.11
C PRO A 111 -0.32 19.84 -9.69
N GLY A 112 -0.52 19.38 -8.44
CA GLY A 112 -1.84 19.01 -7.94
C GLY A 112 -1.78 18.21 -6.66
N LYS A 113 -2.94 17.67 -6.28
CA LYS A 113 -3.10 16.77 -5.14
C LYS A 113 -3.29 15.36 -5.64
N TYR A 114 -2.55 14.44 -5.06
CA TYR A 114 -2.55 13.03 -5.47
C TYR A 114 -2.54 12.13 -4.27
N ARG A 115 -3.02 10.90 -4.48
CA ARG A 115 -2.83 9.79 -3.56
C ARG A 115 -1.82 8.82 -4.14
N PHE A 116 -0.76 8.60 -3.41
CA PHE A 116 0.29 7.66 -3.76
C PHE A 116 0.12 6.39 -2.93
N GLU A 117 -0.09 5.27 -3.60
CA GLU A 117 -0.32 3.97 -3.00
C GLU A 117 0.77 3.00 -3.43
N VAL A 118 1.21 2.18 -2.49
CA VAL A 118 2.13 1.07 -2.75
C VAL A 118 1.55 -0.21 -2.17
N ALA A 119 1.70 -1.30 -2.91
CA ALA A 119 1.40 -2.65 -2.46
C ALA A 119 2.62 -3.54 -2.69
N VAL A 120 2.91 -4.40 -1.73
CA VAL A 120 3.99 -5.39 -1.81
C VAL A 120 3.38 -6.76 -1.60
N GLU A 121 3.66 -7.68 -2.50
CA GLU A 121 3.21 -9.06 -2.43
C GLU A 121 4.40 -10.01 -2.37
N ASP A 122 4.49 -10.77 -1.28
CA ASP A 122 5.50 -11.82 -1.12
C ASP A 122 5.18 -13.00 -2.04
N SER A 123 6.15 -13.42 -2.87
CA SER A 123 5.93 -14.44 -3.89
C SER A 123 5.72 -15.83 -3.32
N VAL A 124 6.26 -16.14 -2.15
CA VAL A 124 6.16 -17.48 -1.55
C VAL A 124 4.88 -17.60 -0.73
N SER A 125 4.60 -16.68 0.17
CA SER A 125 3.43 -16.74 1.05
C SER A 125 2.17 -16.15 0.42
N GLY A 126 2.30 -15.30 -0.58
CA GLY A 126 1.20 -14.52 -1.15
C GLY A 126 0.72 -13.39 -0.23
N ARG A 127 1.43 -13.12 0.86
CA ARG A 127 1.09 -12.05 1.80
C ARG A 127 1.20 -10.70 1.11
N LYS A 128 0.16 -9.89 1.27
CA LYS A 128 0.10 -8.52 0.73
C LYS A 128 0.21 -7.50 1.85
N LEU A 129 1.06 -6.52 1.63
CA LEU A 129 1.26 -5.37 2.49
C LEU A 129 1.00 -4.11 1.66
N SER A 130 0.43 -3.09 2.24
CA SER A 130 0.16 -1.85 1.53
C SER A 130 0.37 -0.63 2.42
N SER A 131 0.65 0.48 1.78
CA SER A 131 0.74 1.79 2.41
C SER A 131 0.31 2.86 1.42
N ALA A 132 -0.15 4.00 1.91
CA ALA A 132 -0.51 5.13 1.09
C ALA A 132 -0.16 6.44 1.78
N THR A 133 0.09 7.46 0.97
CA THR A 133 0.31 8.83 1.44
C THR A 133 -0.30 9.82 0.46
N ASP A 134 -0.74 10.94 0.97
CA ASP A 134 -1.20 12.05 0.14
C ASP A 134 -0.01 12.93 -0.27
N LEU A 135 -0.05 13.39 -1.51
CA LEU A 135 0.97 14.25 -2.13
C LEU A 135 0.41 15.64 -2.41
#